data_feb70318c7a68269730a1df6ad82e0c4
#
_entry.id   feb70318c7a68269730a1df6ad82e0c4
#
_cell.length_a   1.000
_cell.length_b   1.000
_cell.length_c   1.000
_cell.angle_alpha   90.00
_cell.angle_beta   90.00
_cell.angle_gamma   90.00
#
_symmetry.space_group_name_H-M   'P 1'
#
loop_
_entity.id
_entity.type
_entity.pdbx_description
1 polymer ?
#
loop_
_entity_poly.entity_id
_entity_poly.type
_entity_poly.pdbx_seq_one_letter_code
_entity_poly.pdbx_strand_id
1 'polypeptide(L)'
;GAAFASPEFLSTTAFYSNGEPVKAIAILNKIYQSAPEGWGTTLVNVCWGAWFGRVLMETGIASTLIRKTVELGGDKPMVTIALLNIVTAIIFTAMTGAGPVIAIGVIVLPIMMSLGVPKAIAMFSFMESVAAGIYLNPVNFAQYRAFFIDVDEMPNFTLGWYAGKWGYAALIISVVVTTILAGFFLKKSKTSHAWAAQTRGASEQKDAPLYTLILPIVPVVLKIW
;
A
#
# COMPACT_ATOMS: atom_id res chain seq x y z
N GLY A 1 -7.79 -28.72 24.58
CA GLY A 1 -7.05 -29.42 23.50
C GLY A 1 -7.49 -30.87 23.29
N ALA A 2 -7.41 -31.73 24.31
CA ALA A 2 -7.68 -33.19 24.15
C ALA A 2 -9.13 -33.53 23.76
N ALA A 3 -10.11 -32.77 24.20
CA ALA A 3 -11.52 -33.01 23.86
C ALA A 3 -11.84 -32.83 22.39
N PHE A 4 -11.15 -31.93 21.70
CA PHE A 4 -11.34 -31.70 20.25
C PHE A 4 -10.74 -32.78 19.36
N ALA A 5 -9.85 -33.60 19.90
CA ALA A 5 -9.21 -34.69 19.17
C ALA A 5 -9.87 -36.07 19.42
N SER A 6 -10.91 -36.14 20.25
CA SER A 6 -11.60 -37.38 20.51
C SER A 6 -12.36 -37.87 19.27
N PRO A 7 -12.32 -39.19 18.95
CA PRO A 7 -13.08 -39.75 17.83
C PRO A 7 -14.58 -39.45 17.90
N GLU A 8 -15.12 -39.38 19.11
CA GLU A 8 -16.51 -39.08 19.40
C GLU A 8 -16.88 -37.63 19.03
N PHE A 9 -16.04 -36.65 19.37
CA PHE A 9 -16.25 -35.27 18.97
C PHE A 9 -16.11 -35.09 17.46
N LEU A 10 -15.12 -35.72 16.82
CA LEU A 10 -14.89 -35.60 15.38
C LEU A 10 -16.02 -36.22 14.53
N SER A 11 -16.76 -37.15 15.09
CA SER A 11 -17.92 -37.78 14.42
C SER A 11 -19.24 -37.08 14.71
N THR A 12 -19.29 -36.12 15.64
CA THR A 12 -20.53 -35.41 15.98
C THR A 12 -21.07 -34.60 14.80
N THR A 13 -22.39 -34.60 14.64
CA THR A 13 -23.12 -33.79 13.66
C THR A 13 -23.84 -32.61 14.27
N ALA A 14 -23.33 -32.12 15.42
CA ALA A 14 -23.93 -31.00 16.16
C ALA A 14 -23.79 -29.64 15.45
N PHE A 15 -23.08 -29.58 14.33
CA PHE A 15 -22.84 -28.36 13.57
C PHE A 15 -23.67 -28.32 12.30
N TYR A 16 -24.08 -27.11 11.88
CA TYR A 16 -24.85 -26.90 10.66
C TYR A 16 -24.14 -25.88 9.77
N SER A 17 -24.12 -26.13 8.47
CA SER A 17 -23.67 -25.18 7.46
C SER A 17 -24.73 -25.10 6.36
N ASN A 18 -25.27 -23.92 6.11
CA ASN A 18 -26.39 -23.70 5.17
C ASN A 18 -27.62 -24.59 5.43
N GLY A 19 -27.90 -24.89 6.70
CA GLY A 19 -29.02 -25.74 7.11
C GLY A 19 -28.74 -27.24 7.07
N GLU A 20 -27.59 -27.69 6.56
CA GLU A 20 -27.17 -29.07 6.51
C GLU A 20 -26.28 -29.44 7.69
N PRO A 21 -26.46 -30.67 8.28
CA PRO A 21 -25.62 -31.13 9.37
C PRO A 21 -24.20 -31.42 8.92
N VAL A 22 -23.21 -30.87 9.57
CA VAL A 22 -21.79 -31.02 9.23
C VAL A 22 -21.04 -31.68 10.39
N LYS A 23 -20.19 -32.65 10.09
CA LYS A 23 -19.30 -33.25 11.09
C LYS A 23 -18.21 -32.27 11.54
N ALA A 24 -17.83 -32.33 12.82
CA ALA A 24 -16.77 -31.51 13.37
C ALA A 24 -15.46 -31.61 12.57
N ILE A 25 -15.11 -32.81 12.09
CA ILE A 25 -13.92 -33.02 11.27
C ILE A 25 -13.96 -32.22 9.94
N ALA A 26 -15.12 -32.05 9.34
CA ALA A 26 -15.26 -31.27 8.11
C ALA A 26 -15.03 -29.76 8.38
N ILE A 27 -15.47 -29.27 9.54
CA ILE A 27 -15.20 -27.88 9.97
C ILE A 27 -13.70 -27.68 10.23
N LEU A 28 -13.07 -28.63 10.93
CA LEU A 28 -11.61 -28.57 11.18
C LEU A 28 -10.83 -28.58 9.87
N ASN A 29 -11.19 -29.45 8.92
CA ASN A 29 -10.57 -29.49 7.58
C ASN A 29 -10.77 -28.16 6.84
N LYS A 30 -11.96 -27.56 6.91
CA LYS A 30 -12.24 -26.27 6.28
C LYS A 30 -11.36 -25.15 6.86
N ILE A 31 -11.15 -25.15 8.19
CA ILE A 31 -10.34 -24.13 8.85
C ILE A 31 -8.84 -24.35 8.59
N TYR A 32 -8.34 -25.56 8.75
CA TYR A 32 -6.89 -25.83 8.75
C TYR A 32 -6.33 -26.22 7.38
N GLN A 33 -7.15 -26.69 6.47
CA GLN A 33 -6.72 -27.12 5.13
C GLN A 33 -7.29 -26.21 4.03
N SER A 34 -8.61 -26.16 3.89
CA SER A 34 -9.23 -25.45 2.76
C SER A 34 -9.03 -23.94 2.81
N ALA A 35 -9.00 -23.33 4.00
CA ALA A 35 -8.76 -21.89 4.13
C ALA A 35 -7.31 -21.52 3.71
N PRO A 36 -6.24 -22.17 4.22
CA PRO A 36 -4.88 -21.96 3.73
C PRO A 36 -4.71 -22.23 2.22
N GLU A 37 -5.31 -23.29 1.70
CA GLU A 37 -5.28 -23.61 0.27
C GLU A 37 -5.92 -22.52 -0.57
N GLY A 38 -7.07 -21.98 -0.15
CA GLY A 38 -7.75 -20.87 -0.80
C GLY A 38 -6.91 -19.57 -0.82
N TRP A 39 -6.02 -19.40 0.14
CA TRP A 39 -5.11 -18.24 0.21
C TRP A 39 -3.80 -18.43 -0.60
N GLY A 40 -3.51 -19.61 -1.11
CA GLY A 40 -2.26 -19.91 -1.80
C GLY A 40 -1.95 -18.93 -2.92
N THR A 41 -2.91 -18.65 -3.80
CA THR A 41 -2.74 -17.65 -4.89
C THR A 41 -2.49 -16.26 -4.37
N THR A 42 -3.18 -15.85 -3.30
CA THR A 42 -2.98 -14.54 -2.66
C THR A 42 -1.57 -14.44 -2.05
N LEU A 43 -1.10 -15.46 -1.36
CA LEU A 43 0.26 -15.51 -0.80
C LEU A 43 1.34 -15.38 -1.88
N VAL A 44 1.18 -16.06 -3.02
CA VAL A 44 2.10 -15.94 -4.16
C VAL A 44 2.14 -14.49 -4.66
N ASN A 45 0.99 -13.84 -4.83
CA ASN A 45 0.94 -12.44 -5.25
C ASN A 45 1.61 -11.50 -4.21
N VAL A 46 1.42 -11.76 -2.91
CA VAL A 46 2.07 -11.01 -1.83
C VAL A 46 3.59 -11.16 -1.89
N CYS A 47 4.10 -12.38 -2.08
CA CYS A 47 5.54 -12.64 -2.19
C CYS A 47 6.15 -11.90 -3.39
N TRP A 48 5.54 -11.99 -4.56
CA TRP A 48 6.02 -11.29 -5.76
C TRP A 48 5.95 -9.76 -5.61
N GLY A 49 4.88 -9.24 -5.03
CA GLY A 49 4.74 -7.81 -4.76
C GLY A 49 5.78 -7.29 -3.76
N ALA A 50 6.04 -8.05 -2.70
CA ALA A 50 7.08 -7.70 -1.72
C ALA A 50 8.47 -7.74 -2.34
N TRP A 51 8.77 -8.77 -3.15
CA TRP A 51 10.03 -8.86 -3.89
C TRP A 51 10.21 -7.69 -4.86
N PHE A 52 9.19 -7.37 -5.65
CA PHE A 52 9.23 -6.24 -6.57
C PHE A 52 9.45 -4.90 -5.83
N GLY A 53 8.75 -4.70 -4.72
CA GLY A 53 8.96 -3.52 -3.86
C GLY A 53 10.40 -3.41 -3.37
N ARG A 54 11.01 -4.53 -2.99
CA ARG A 54 12.42 -4.58 -2.58
C ARG A 54 13.38 -4.22 -3.72
N VAL A 55 13.11 -4.71 -4.93
CA VAL A 55 13.87 -4.34 -6.13
C VAL A 55 13.82 -2.83 -6.35
N LEU A 56 12.66 -2.20 -6.29
CA LEU A 56 12.51 -0.75 -6.46
C LEU A 56 13.31 0.05 -5.41
N MET A 57 13.39 -0.46 -4.19
CA MET A 57 14.17 0.18 -3.12
C MET A 57 15.68 -0.01 -3.32
N GLU A 58 16.14 -1.25 -3.50
CA GLU A 58 17.56 -1.58 -3.58
C GLU A 58 18.25 -1.06 -4.85
N THR A 59 17.49 -0.93 -5.94
CA THR A 59 17.97 -0.30 -7.18
C THR A 59 17.99 1.24 -7.14
N GLY A 60 17.44 1.86 -6.08
CA GLY A 60 17.38 3.30 -5.94
C GLY A 60 16.32 3.99 -6.81
N ILE A 61 15.46 3.23 -7.50
CA ILE A 61 14.40 3.79 -8.37
C ILE A 61 13.45 4.68 -7.56
N ALA A 62 12.96 4.17 -6.41
CA ALA A 62 12.05 4.92 -5.56
C ALA A 62 12.68 6.21 -5.02
N SER A 63 13.93 6.14 -4.55
CA SER A 63 14.68 7.29 -4.03
C SER A 63 14.95 8.34 -5.12
N THR A 64 15.32 7.89 -6.32
CA THR A 64 15.57 8.78 -7.48
C THR A 64 14.29 9.48 -7.89
N LEU A 65 13.14 8.77 -7.90
CA LEU A 65 11.84 9.35 -8.23
C LEU A 65 11.47 10.47 -7.26
N ILE A 66 11.67 10.25 -5.95
CA ILE A 66 11.42 11.27 -4.93
C ILE A 66 12.34 12.48 -5.11
N ARG A 67 13.65 12.28 -5.32
CA ARG A 67 14.61 13.39 -5.51
C ARG A 67 14.27 14.21 -6.74
N LYS A 68 13.99 13.58 -7.88
CA LYS A 68 13.56 14.29 -9.09
C LYS A 68 12.26 15.07 -8.89
N THR A 69 11.36 14.53 -8.09
CA THR A 69 10.13 15.22 -7.70
C THR A 69 10.40 16.51 -6.92
N VAL A 70 11.33 16.46 -5.98
CA VAL A 70 11.74 17.65 -5.20
C VAL A 70 12.41 18.69 -6.12
N GLU A 71 13.28 18.25 -7.03
CA GLU A 71 13.90 19.14 -8.02
C GLU A 71 12.84 19.86 -8.89
N LEU A 72 11.78 19.13 -9.32
CA LEU A 72 10.67 19.71 -10.09
C LEU A 72 9.82 20.69 -9.29
N GLY A 73 9.67 20.47 -7.99
CA GLY A 73 8.92 21.36 -7.09
C GLY A 73 9.63 22.69 -6.82
N GLY A 74 10.97 22.70 -6.90
CA GLY A 74 11.82 23.87 -6.69
C GLY A 74 11.52 24.57 -5.36
N ASP A 75 11.56 25.90 -5.38
CA ASP A 75 11.39 26.74 -4.18
C ASP A 75 9.93 26.94 -3.74
N LYS A 76 8.98 26.17 -4.31
CA LYS A 76 7.55 26.30 -4.01
C LYS A 76 7.09 25.18 -3.09
N PRO A 77 7.02 25.36 -1.76
CA PRO A 77 6.71 24.30 -0.79
C PRO A 77 5.41 23.56 -1.10
N MET A 78 4.35 24.29 -1.48
CA MET A 78 3.06 23.68 -1.82
C MET A 78 3.13 22.77 -3.05
N VAL A 79 3.86 23.17 -4.07
CA VAL A 79 4.04 22.36 -5.28
C VAL A 79 4.83 21.10 -4.95
N THR A 80 5.91 21.25 -4.18
CA THR A 80 6.74 20.13 -3.76
C THR A 80 5.96 19.13 -2.89
N ILE A 81 5.12 19.60 -1.95
CA ILE A 81 4.25 18.73 -1.14
C ILE A 81 3.26 17.98 -2.02
N ALA A 82 2.60 18.68 -2.94
CA ALA A 82 1.64 18.06 -3.87
C ALA A 82 2.32 16.97 -4.73
N LEU A 83 3.48 17.28 -5.29
CA LEU A 83 4.26 16.33 -6.08
C LEU A 83 4.75 15.14 -5.25
N LEU A 84 5.21 15.37 -4.00
CA LEU A 84 5.60 14.28 -3.10
C LEU A 84 4.43 13.37 -2.76
N ASN A 85 3.24 13.91 -2.52
CA ASN A 85 2.04 13.12 -2.26
C ASN A 85 1.67 12.26 -3.47
N ILE A 86 1.66 12.85 -4.67
CA ILE A 86 1.37 12.13 -5.93
C ILE A 86 2.39 11.02 -6.15
N VAL A 87 3.68 11.32 -6.05
CA VAL A 87 4.74 10.35 -6.32
C VAL A 87 4.77 9.24 -5.27
N THR A 88 4.54 9.57 -4.01
CA THR A 88 4.39 8.56 -2.95
C THR A 88 3.21 7.63 -3.27
N ALA A 89 2.06 8.16 -3.64
CA ALA A 89 0.91 7.34 -4.04
C ALA A 89 1.26 6.44 -5.24
N ILE A 90 1.92 6.96 -6.28
CA ILE A 90 2.36 6.17 -7.44
C ILE A 90 3.31 5.03 -7.03
N ILE A 91 4.30 5.31 -6.19
CA ILE A 91 5.24 4.28 -5.70
C ILE A 91 4.47 3.16 -4.98
N PHE A 92 3.52 3.50 -4.12
CA PHE A 92 2.76 2.52 -3.33
C PHE A 92 1.64 1.81 -4.11
N THR A 93 1.38 2.16 -5.35
CA THR A 93 0.61 1.27 -6.24
C THR A 93 1.35 -0.04 -6.55
N ALA A 94 2.68 -0.05 -6.45
CA ALA A 94 3.52 -1.21 -6.75
C ALA A 94 4.17 -1.83 -5.52
N MET A 95 4.31 -1.09 -4.43
CA MET A 95 4.99 -1.53 -3.21
C MET A 95 3.99 -1.77 -2.09
N THR A 96 4.27 -2.74 -1.22
CA THR A 96 3.43 -3.05 -0.06
C THR A 96 4.29 -3.46 1.14
N GLY A 97 3.74 -3.30 2.35
CA GLY A 97 4.38 -3.72 3.59
C GLY A 97 5.14 -2.61 4.32
N ALA A 98 5.47 -2.88 5.57
CA ALA A 98 6.12 -1.92 6.48
C ALA A 98 7.54 -1.51 6.04
N GLY A 99 8.30 -2.43 5.43
CA GLY A 99 9.66 -2.16 4.97
C GLY A 99 9.73 -0.98 3.99
N PRO A 100 9.01 -1.01 2.86
CA PRO A 100 8.91 0.13 1.95
C PRO A 100 8.40 1.41 2.60
N VAL A 101 7.40 1.35 3.48
CA VAL A 101 6.87 2.53 4.17
C VAL A 101 7.96 3.20 5.00
N ILE A 102 8.73 2.44 5.77
CA ILE A 102 9.83 2.97 6.57
C ILE A 102 10.92 3.56 5.67
N ALA A 103 11.36 2.83 4.65
CA ALA A 103 12.45 3.26 3.77
C ALA A 103 12.12 4.54 2.99
N ILE A 104 10.91 4.68 2.48
CA ILE A 104 10.46 5.89 1.78
C ILE A 104 10.18 7.01 2.78
N GLY A 105 9.60 6.70 3.94
CA GLY A 105 9.32 7.66 5.00
C GLY A 105 10.57 8.37 5.51
N VAL A 106 11.69 7.65 5.66
CA VAL A 106 12.99 8.24 6.06
C VAL A 106 13.48 9.30 5.05
N ILE A 107 13.07 9.23 3.80
CA ILE A 107 13.42 10.22 2.77
C ILE A 107 12.38 11.34 2.72
N VAL A 108 11.10 11.00 2.61
CA VAL A 108 10.01 11.97 2.36
C VAL A 108 9.76 12.88 3.57
N LEU A 109 9.75 12.31 4.79
CA LEU A 109 9.39 13.07 5.99
C LEU A 109 10.37 14.21 6.29
N PRO A 110 11.71 14.01 6.27
CA PRO A 110 12.66 15.11 6.44
C PRO A 110 12.51 16.19 5.36
N ILE A 111 12.25 15.82 4.11
CA ILE A 111 12.03 16.76 3.02
C ILE A 111 10.79 17.64 3.32
N MET A 112 9.65 17.02 3.66
CA MET A 112 8.45 17.78 4.02
C MET A 112 8.69 18.73 5.21
N MET A 113 9.39 18.27 6.24
CA MET A 113 9.71 19.09 7.39
C MET A 113 10.66 20.24 7.04
N SER A 114 11.62 20.03 6.14
CA SER A 114 12.52 21.10 5.66
C SER A 114 11.80 22.19 4.86
N LEU A 115 10.67 21.85 4.25
CA LEU A 115 9.77 22.81 3.59
C LEU A 115 8.89 23.60 4.58
N GLY A 116 9.02 23.35 5.88
CA GLY A 116 8.24 24.01 6.92
C GLY A 116 6.93 23.32 7.28
N VAL A 117 6.69 22.09 6.81
CA VAL A 117 5.51 21.31 7.19
C VAL A 117 5.66 20.82 8.63
N PRO A 118 4.69 21.06 9.53
CA PRO A 118 4.73 20.53 10.89
C PRO A 118 4.83 18.99 10.88
N LYS A 119 5.62 18.44 11.81
CA LYS A 119 5.90 16.99 11.89
C LYS A 119 4.63 16.11 11.82
N ALA A 120 3.60 16.47 12.58
CA ALA A 120 2.33 15.72 12.57
C ALA A 120 1.66 15.74 11.20
N ILE A 121 1.69 16.87 10.50
CA ILE A 121 1.08 17.02 9.18
C ILE A 121 1.91 16.32 8.11
N ALA A 122 3.24 16.37 8.20
CA ALA A 122 4.12 15.62 7.30
C ALA A 122 3.86 14.11 7.42
N MET A 123 3.76 13.59 8.65
CA MET A 123 3.45 12.19 8.90
C MET A 123 2.07 11.81 8.36
N PHE A 124 1.04 12.59 8.67
CA PHE A 124 -0.31 12.38 8.16
C PHE A 124 -0.32 12.39 6.62
N SER A 125 0.27 13.40 6.00
CA SER A 125 0.33 13.54 4.54
C SER A 125 1.03 12.36 3.87
N PHE A 126 2.15 11.92 4.44
CA PHE A 126 2.87 10.74 3.95
C PHE A 126 2.03 9.47 4.05
N MET A 127 1.44 9.18 5.22
CA MET A 127 0.65 7.97 5.45
C MET A 127 -0.60 7.92 4.59
N GLU A 128 -1.30 9.03 4.40
CA GLU A 128 -2.45 9.11 3.51
C GLU A 128 -2.06 8.94 2.03
N SER A 129 -0.89 9.42 1.63
CA SER A 129 -0.37 9.19 0.28
C SER A 129 -0.01 7.72 0.05
N VAL A 130 0.52 7.04 1.07
CA VAL A 130 0.71 5.58 1.06
C VAL A 130 -0.64 4.87 0.89
N ALA A 131 -1.63 5.23 1.71
CA ALA A 131 -2.98 4.66 1.64
C ALA A 131 -3.63 4.88 0.27
N ALA A 132 -3.46 6.08 -0.31
CA ALA A 132 -3.95 6.40 -1.65
C ALA A 132 -3.38 5.44 -2.72
N GLY A 133 -2.08 5.14 -2.66
CA GLY A 133 -1.45 4.17 -3.57
C GLY A 133 -1.97 2.75 -3.40
N ILE A 134 -2.25 2.35 -2.16
CA ILE A 134 -2.76 1.01 -1.82
C ILE A 134 -4.11 0.71 -2.50
N TYR A 135 -4.95 1.69 -2.77
CA TYR A 135 -6.22 1.48 -3.49
C TYR A 135 -6.04 0.85 -4.88
N LEU A 136 -4.93 1.08 -5.55
CA LEU A 136 -4.63 0.48 -6.86
C LEU A 136 -3.58 -0.64 -6.79
N ASN A 137 -3.13 -1.00 -5.60
CA ASN A 137 -2.09 -2.01 -5.43
C ASN A 137 -2.63 -3.42 -5.72
N PRO A 138 -2.06 -4.16 -6.71
CA PRO A 138 -2.54 -5.49 -7.08
C PRO A 138 -2.44 -6.53 -5.97
N VAL A 139 -1.44 -6.38 -5.07
CA VAL A 139 -1.23 -7.30 -3.94
C VAL A 139 -2.32 -7.13 -2.90
N ASN A 140 -2.63 -5.88 -2.55
CA ASN A 140 -3.70 -5.60 -1.60
C ASN A 140 -5.08 -5.93 -2.20
N PHE A 141 -5.27 -5.67 -3.50
CA PHE A 141 -6.49 -6.08 -4.18
C PHE A 141 -6.70 -7.61 -4.15
N ALA A 142 -5.63 -8.41 -4.28
CA ALA A 142 -5.74 -9.86 -4.18
C ALA A 142 -6.31 -10.32 -2.83
N GLN A 143 -5.99 -9.61 -1.74
CA GLN A 143 -6.57 -9.87 -0.41
C GLN A 143 -8.06 -9.53 -0.38
N TYR A 144 -8.47 -8.39 -0.92
CA TYR A 144 -9.90 -8.02 -1.00
C TYR A 144 -10.69 -9.02 -1.84
N ARG A 145 -10.15 -9.40 -3.00
CA ARG A 145 -10.77 -10.36 -3.90
C ARG A 145 -11.04 -11.72 -3.23
N ALA A 146 -10.16 -12.15 -2.32
CA ALA A 146 -10.32 -13.42 -1.62
C ALA A 146 -11.63 -13.50 -0.80
N PHE A 147 -12.20 -12.36 -0.39
CA PHE A 147 -13.48 -12.30 0.33
C PHE A 147 -14.71 -12.31 -0.60
N PHE A 148 -14.53 -12.04 -1.90
CA PHE A 148 -15.63 -11.88 -2.86
C PHE A 148 -15.60 -12.90 -3.99
N ILE A 149 -14.66 -13.86 -3.98
CA ILE A 149 -14.45 -14.80 -5.09
C ILE A 149 -15.64 -15.76 -5.28
N ASP A 150 -16.34 -16.07 -4.20
CA ASP A 150 -17.46 -16.99 -4.18
C ASP A 150 -18.83 -16.28 -4.02
N VAL A 151 -18.86 -14.95 -4.20
CA VAL A 151 -20.10 -14.17 -4.07
C VAL A 151 -20.77 -14.09 -5.43
N ASP A 152 -21.93 -14.72 -5.58
CA ASP A 152 -22.71 -14.76 -6.83
C ASP A 152 -23.06 -13.37 -7.39
N GLU A 153 -23.14 -12.37 -6.51
CA GLU A 153 -23.44 -10.98 -6.87
C GLU A 153 -22.25 -10.22 -7.49
N MET A 154 -21.03 -10.76 -7.39
CA MET A 154 -19.80 -10.11 -7.90
C MET A 154 -18.90 -11.05 -8.73
N PRO A 155 -19.44 -11.77 -9.75
CA PRO A 155 -18.67 -12.74 -10.51
C PRO A 155 -17.48 -12.15 -11.28
N ASN A 156 -17.51 -10.83 -11.55
CA ASN A 156 -16.51 -10.08 -12.32
C ASN A 156 -15.65 -9.14 -11.45
N PHE A 157 -15.47 -9.42 -10.17
CA PHE A 157 -14.65 -8.60 -9.28
C PHE A 157 -13.15 -8.72 -9.64
N THR A 158 -12.74 -7.96 -10.64
CA THR A 158 -11.36 -7.85 -11.13
C THR A 158 -10.72 -6.54 -10.68
N LEU A 159 -9.37 -6.47 -10.70
CA LEU A 159 -8.69 -5.21 -10.40
C LEU A 159 -9.11 -4.08 -11.36
N GLY A 160 -9.29 -4.38 -12.66
CA GLY A 160 -9.73 -3.38 -13.63
C GLY A 160 -11.12 -2.84 -13.33
N TRP A 161 -12.07 -3.72 -12.98
CA TRP A 161 -13.41 -3.30 -12.56
C TRP A 161 -13.37 -2.44 -11.29
N TYR A 162 -12.65 -2.91 -10.26
CA TYR A 162 -12.50 -2.19 -9.01
C TYR A 162 -11.81 -0.83 -9.20
N ALA A 163 -10.70 -0.79 -9.95
CA ALA A 163 -9.97 0.44 -10.26
C ALA A 163 -10.87 1.45 -10.96
N GLY A 164 -11.62 1.03 -11.99
CA GLY A 164 -12.53 1.91 -12.74
C GLY A 164 -13.72 2.43 -11.94
N LYS A 165 -14.25 1.63 -11.01
CA LYS A 165 -15.43 2.03 -10.20
C LYS A 165 -15.06 2.84 -8.95
N TRP A 166 -13.99 2.46 -8.26
CA TRP A 166 -13.65 3.00 -6.94
C TRP A 166 -12.18 3.42 -6.80
N GLY A 167 -11.25 2.62 -7.28
CA GLY A 167 -9.83 2.76 -6.98
C GLY A 167 -9.24 4.08 -7.44
N TYR A 168 -9.50 4.51 -8.68
CA TYR A 168 -9.02 5.81 -9.19
C TYR A 168 -9.67 6.98 -8.46
N ALA A 169 -10.98 6.93 -8.21
CA ALA A 169 -11.67 7.99 -7.49
C ALA A 169 -11.12 8.12 -6.05
N ALA A 170 -10.96 7.00 -5.35
CA ALA A 170 -10.42 6.98 -4.00
C ALA A 170 -8.98 7.53 -3.96
N LEU A 171 -8.11 7.11 -4.87
CA LEU A 171 -6.74 7.62 -4.98
C LEU A 171 -6.73 9.14 -5.21
N ILE A 172 -7.47 9.62 -6.21
CA ILE A 172 -7.48 11.06 -6.56
C ILE A 172 -8.02 11.88 -5.39
N ILE A 173 -9.15 11.49 -4.82
CA ILE A 173 -9.76 12.19 -3.69
C ILE A 173 -8.80 12.23 -2.50
N SER A 174 -8.19 11.09 -2.12
CA SER A 174 -7.24 11.03 -1.02
C SER A 174 -6.04 11.96 -1.24
N VAL A 175 -5.41 11.92 -2.41
CA VAL A 175 -4.27 12.79 -2.73
C VAL A 175 -4.65 14.26 -2.72
N VAL A 176 -5.80 14.63 -3.30
CA VAL A 176 -6.28 16.02 -3.35
C VAL A 176 -6.59 16.54 -1.96
N VAL A 177 -7.38 15.80 -1.17
CA VAL A 177 -7.76 16.19 0.19
C VAL A 177 -6.53 16.33 1.07
N THR A 178 -5.63 15.36 1.03
CA THR A 178 -4.38 15.37 1.80
C THR A 178 -3.50 16.57 1.44
N THR A 179 -3.38 16.88 0.16
CA THR A 179 -2.59 18.03 -0.30
C THR A 179 -3.21 19.37 0.15
N ILE A 180 -4.53 19.49 0.08
CA ILE A 180 -5.26 20.67 0.55
C ILE A 180 -5.06 20.87 2.07
N LEU A 181 -5.23 19.79 2.85
CA LEU A 181 -5.03 19.81 4.29
C LEU A 181 -3.58 20.16 4.66
N ALA A 182 -2.60 19.52 4.03
CA ALA A 182 -1.19 19.83 4.25
C ALA A 182 -0.89 21.30 3.96
N GLY A 183 -1.43 21.86 2.87
CA GLY A 183 -1.31 23.26 2.51
C GLY A 183 -1.99 24.23 3.47
N PHE A 184 -3.17 23.88 3.94
CA PHE A 184 -3.88 24.67 4.96
C PHE A 184 -3.06 24.78 6.25
N PHE A 185 -2.55 23.66 6.74
CA PHE A 185 -1.73 23.63 7.95
C PHE A 185 -0.35 24.26 7.75
N LEU A 186 0.24 24.16 6.57
CA LEU A 186 1.47 24.86 6.25
C LEU A 186 1.31 26.38 6.36
N LYS A 187 0.22 26.94 5.82
CA LYS A 187 -0.08 28.37 5.93
C LYS A 187 -0.36 28.82 7.36
N LYS A 188 -0.96 27.96 8.18
CA LYS A 188 -1.28 28.25 9.58
C LYS A 188 -0.08 28.09 10.51
N SER A 189 0.91 27.29 10.12
CA SER A 189 2.11 27.01 10.91
C SER A 189 3.09 28.17 10.80
N LYS A 190 3.41 28.81 11.93
CA LYS A 190 4.50 29.78 12.07
C LYS A 190 5.82 29.04 12.33
N THR A 191 6.13 28.00 11.62
CA THR A 191 7.31 27.18 11.90
C THR A 191 8.57 27.86 11.43
N SER A 192 9.50 28.12 12.33
CA SER A 192 10.83 28.62 12.01
C SER A 192 11.65 27.52 11.32
N HIS A 193 12.42 27.90 10.31
CA HIS A 193 13.27 27.02 9.48
C HIS A 193 14.47 26.39 10.19
N ALA A 194 14.42 26.18 11.51
CA ALA A 194 15.56 25.79 12.34
C ALA A 194 16.01 24.33 12.21
N TRP A 195 15.37 23.50 11.38
CA TRP A 195 15.64 22.05 11.31
C TRP A 195 16.40 21.56 10.06
N ALA A 196 16.76 22.44 9.14
CA ALA A 196 17.44 22.07 7.88
C ALA A 196 18.90 21.57 8.08
N ALA A 197 19.43 21.60 9.30
CA ALA A 197 20.85 21.28 9.57
C ALA A 197 21.13 19.81 9.96
N GLN A 198 20.14 18.95 10.13
CA GLN A 198 20.35 17.59 10.67
C GLN A 198 20.21 16.42 9.69
N THR A 199 20.00 16.64 8.42
CA THR A 199 20.00 15.57 7.42
C THR A 199 21.41 15.25 6.90
N ARG A 200 22.36 15.01 7.81
CA ARG A 200 23.63 14.34 7.49
C ARG A 200 23.46 12.85 7.77
N GLY A 201 23.05 12.09 6.76
CA GLY A 201 22.89 10.65 6.89
C GLY A 201 22.19 10.00 5.69
N ALA A 202 22.09 10.69 4.57
CA ALA A 202 21.74 10.03 3.31
C ALA A 202 22.95 9.16 2.93
N SER A 203 22.85 7.84 3.19
CA SER A 203 23.74 6.86 2.58
C SER A 203 23.85 7.16 1.08
N GLU A 204 25.03 6.95 0.49
CA GLU A 204 25.25 7.00 -0.96
C GLU A 204 24.25 6.07 -1.66
N GLN A 205 23.06 6.61 -1.95
CA GLN A 205 22.05 5.89 -2.72
C GLN A 205 22.41 6.00 -4.20
N LYS A 206 22.54 4.84 -4.85
CA LYS A 206 22.75 4.77 -6.29
C LYS A 206 21.63 5.48 -7.03
N ASP A 207 21.99 6.32 -7.99
CA ASP A 207 21.01 6.93 -8.89
C ASP A 207 20.56 5.90 -9.93
N ALA A 208 19.25 5.73 -10.04
CA ALA A 208 18.66 4.89 -11.07
C ALA A 208 18.52 5.67 -12.39
N PRO A 209 18.72 5.02 -13.55
CA PRO A 209 18.50 5.65 -14.85
C PRO A 209 17.05 6.15 -15.01
N LEU A 210 16.86 7.30 -15.64
CA LEU A 210 15.55 7.96 -15.75
C LEU A 210 14.46 7.08 -16.39
N TYR A 211 14.81 6.23 -17.35
CA TYR A 211 13.84 5.32 -17.99
C TYR A 211 13.27 4.28 -17.04
N THR A 212 13.98 3.96 -15.94
CA THR A 212 13.50 2.98 -14.94
C THR A 212 12.43 3.56 -14.01
N LEU A 213 12.25 4.87 -13.98
CA LEU A 213 11.29 5.54 -13.11
C LEU A 213 9.82 5.22 -13.46
N ILE A 214 9.57 4.65 -14.63
CA ILE A 214 8.24 4.17 -15.03
C ILE A 214 7.88 2.81 -14.38
N LEU A 215 8.88 2.07 -13.88
CA LEU A 215 8.68 0.71 -13.34
C LEU A 215 7.58 0.59 -12.27
N PRO A 216 7.40 1.52 -11.33
CA PRO A 216 6.34 1.42 -10.33
C PRO A 216 4.92 1.36 -10.92
N ILE A 217 4.71 1.90 -12.12
CA ILE A 217 3.40 1.91 -12.77
C ILE A 217 3.12 0.59 -13.52
N VAL A 218 4.18 -0.12 -13.93
CA VAL A 218 4.08 -1.33 -14.77
C VAL A 218 3.18 -2.42 -14.18
N PRO A 219 3.28 -2.82 -12.88
CA PRO A 219 2.41 -3.86 -12.34
C PRO A 219 0.92 -3.49 -12.36
N VAL A 220 0.60 -2.20 -12.18
CA VAL A 220 -0.79 -1.72 -12.22
C VAL A 220 -1.32 -1.80 -13.64
N VAL A 221 -0.55 -1.34 -14.63
CA VAL A 221 -0.95 -1.39 -16.05
C VAL A 221 -1.13 -2.83 -16.51
N LEU A 222 -0.17 -3.72 -16.22
CA LEU A 222 -0.25 -5.13 -16.62
C LEU A 222 -1.40 -5.91 -15.98
N LYS A 223 -1.90 -5.46 -14.82
CA LYS A 223 -2.97 -6.15 -14.10
C LYS A 223 -4.35 -5.59 -14.41
N ILE A 224 -4.44 -4.38 -14.94
CA ILE A 224 -5.70 -3.73 -15.34
C ILE A 224 -6.07 -4.14 -16.77
N TRP A 225 -5.10 -4.46 -17.59
CA TRP A 225 -5.24 -5.01 -18.95
C TRP A 225 -5.37 -6.53 -18.90
#